data_5441935e94fbe46097e6f4f59dde7400
#
_entry.id   5441935e94fbe46097e6f4f59dde7400
#
_cell.length_a   1.000
_cell.length_b   1.000
_cell.length_c   1.000
_cell.angle_alpha   90.00
_cell.angle_beta   90.00
_cell.angle_gamma   90.00
#
_symmetry.space_group_name_H-M   'P 1'
#
loop_
_entity.id
_entity.type
_entity.pdbx_description
1 polymer ?
#
loop_
_entity_poly.entity_id
_entity_poly.type
_entity_poly.pdbx_seq_one_letter_code
_entity_poly.pdbx_strand_id
1 'polypeptide(L)'
;LYDNGVSPKLLMSGDHGREHYNEVGAMKRYALERSVPSENVFMDHAGFSTYETVYRAKEIFEAKKVVIVTQEYHLYRALYIARQLGLEAYGVAADVRTYGGQSMRDAREVLARCKDFAMCLFKPEPTYLGDPIPVSGNGDVTNDE
;
A
#
# COMPACT_ATOMS: atom_id res chain seq x y z
N LEU A 1 1.77 12.72 -8.61
CA LEU A 1 2.37 12.91 -7.27
C LEU A 1 3.90 12.91 -7.33
N TYR A 2 4.49 11.91 -7.94
CA TYR A 2 5.94 11.82 -8.11
C TYR A 2 6.47 12.99 -8.94
N ASP A 3 5.93 13.19 -10.14
CA ASP A 3 6.34 14.24 -11.08
C ASP A 3 6.19 15.67 -10.52
N ASN A 4 5.24 15.85 -9.60
CA ASN A 4 5.01 17.12 -8.92
C ASN A 4 5.85 17.28 -7.63
N GLY A 5 6.77 16.36 -7.36
CA GLY A 5 7.64 16.40 -6.18
C GLY A 5 6.93 16.21 -4.84
N VAL A 6 5.68 15.72 -4.84
CA VAL A 6 4.92 15.46 -3.60
C VAL A 6 5.48 14.27 -2.83
N SER A 7 5.94 13.24 -3.55
CA SER A 7 6.59 12.08 -2.97
C SER A 7 7.83 11.71 -3.78
N PRO A 8 9.01 11.62 -3.16
CA PRO A 8 10.25 11.22 -3.84
C PRO A 8 10.37 9.71 -4.06
N LYS A 9 9.55 8.91 -3.40
CA LYS A 9 9.57 7.45 -3.44
C LYS A 9 8.18 6.89 -3.66
N LEU A 10 8.10 5.76 -4.33
CA LEU A 10 6.88 4.99 -4.55
C LEU A 10 7.01 3.63 -3.88
N LEU A 11 6.02 3.24 -3.10
CA LEU A 11 5.89 1.90 -2.54
C LEU A 11 4.68 1.23 -3.20
N MET A 12 4.96 0.23 -4.04
CA MET A 12 3.95 -0.60 -4.69
C MET A 12 3.69 -1.81 -3.82
N SER A 13 2.50 -1.92 -3.24
CA SER A 13 2.13 -3.02 -2.36
C SER A 13 0.96 -3.79 -2.94
N GLY A 14 1.06 -5.11 -2.92
CA GLY A 14 0.04 -6.02 -3.45
C GLY A 14 0.24 -7.44 -2.96
N ASP A 15 -0.70 -8.31 -3.35
CA ASP A 15 -0.71 -9.73 -3.01
C ASP A 15 -0.12 -10.56 -4.15
N HIS A 16 0.75 -11.51 -3.80
CA HIS A 16 1.26 -12.55 -4.71
C HIS A 16 0.31 -13.76 -4.84
N GLY A 17 -0.93 -13.66 -4.35
CA GLY A 17 -1.88 -14.78 -4.20
C GLY A 17 -2.38 -15.45 -5.49
N ARG A 18 -1.89 -15.07 -6.67
CA ARG A 18 -2.18 -15.74 -7.94
C ARG A 18 -0.88 -16.13 -8.64
N GLU A 19 -0.64 -17.41 -8.76
CA GLU A 19 0.59 -18.04 -9.31
C GLU A 19 1.08 -17.54 -10.69
N HIS A 20 0.31 -16.69 -11.38
CA HIS A 20 0.64 -16.22 -12.73
C HIS A 20 0.58 -14.71 -12.95
N TYR A 21 0.34 -13.91 -11.91
CA TYR A 21 0.23 -12.45 -12.07
C TYR A 21 0.97 -11.69 -10.97
N ASN A 22 2.17 -11.20 -11.32
CA ASN A 22 2.94 -10.29 -10.47
C ASN A 22 2.39 -8.85 -10.63
N GLU A 23 1.38 -8.51 -9.82
CA GLU A 23 0.74 -7.19 -9.85
C GLU A 23 1.73 -6.09 -9.48
N VAL A 24 2.54 -6.31 -8.47
CA VAL A 24 3.52 -5.34 -7.96
C VAL A 24 4.60 -5.06 -9.00
N GLY A 25 5.11 -6.11 -9.65
CA GLY A 25 6.05 -5.97 -10.77
C GLY A 25 5.45 -5.24 -11.97
N ALA A 26 4.16 -5.45 -12.27
CA ALA A 26 3.46 -4.71 -13.31
C ALA A 26 3.33 -3.21 -12.96
N MET A 27 3.02 -2.90 -11.71
CA MET A 27 2.97 -1.51 -11.21
C MET A 27 4.35 -0.85 -11.30
N LYS A 28 5.43 -1.55 -10.93
CA LYS A 28 6.79 -1.03 -11.07
C LYS A 28 7.13 -0.75 -12.53
N ARG A 29 6.90 -1.70 -13.46
CA ARG A 29 7.12 -1.48 -14.90
C ARG A 29 6.40 -0.25 -15.42
N TYR A 30 5.14 -0.07 -15.04
CA TYR A 30 4.36 1.11 -15.41
C TYR A 30 4.97 2.44 -14.91
N ALA A 31 5.54 2.44 -13.71
CA ALA A 31 6.26 3.60 -13.18
C ALA A 31 7.56 3.88 -13.98
N LEU A 32 8.31 2.82 -14.30
CA LEU A 32 9.55 2.94 -15.10
C LEU A 32 9.27 3.47 -16.51
N GLU A 33 8.19 3.02 -17.16
CA GLU A 33 7.75 3.54 -18.47
C GLU A 33 7.43 5.04 -18.44
N ARG A 34 7.15 5.58 -17.25
CA ARG A 34 6.93 7.01 -17.01
C ARG A 34 8.17 7.73 -16.49
N SER A 35 9.34 7.15 -16.72
CA SER A 35 10.63 7.72 -16.35
C SER A 35 10.84 7.92 -14.84
N VAL A 36 10.12 7.17 -13.99
CA VAL A 36 10.45 7.10 -12.57
C VAL A 36 11.69 6.23 -12.41
N PRO A 37 12.79 6.71 -11.79
CA PRO A 37 13.97 5.90 -11.57
C PRO A 37 13.65 4.64 -10.74
N SER A 38 14.20 3.47 -11.16
CA SER A 38 13.94 2.19 -10.51
C SER A 38 14.28 2.21 -9.02
N GLU A 39 15.36 2.86 -8.65
CA GLU A 39 15.82 3.06 -7.28
C GLU A 39 14.81 3.81 -6.38
N ASN A 40 13.84 4.48 -6.97
CA ASN A 40 12.78 5.20 -6.25
C ASN A 40 11.47 4.43 -6.16
N VAL A 41 11.41 3.21 -6.71
CA VAL A 41 10.22 2.36 -6.70
C VAL A 41 10.49 1.09 -5.90
N PHE A 42 9.88 1.01 -4.73
CA PHE A 42 9.92 -0.15 -3.85
C PHE A 42 8.74 -1.09 -4.13
N MET A 43 8.98 -2.39 -4.00
CA MET A 43 7.95 -3.42 -4.14
C MET A 43 7.71 -4.13 -2.82
N ASP A 44 6.46 -4.16 -2.37
CA ASP A 44 6.02 -4.94 -1.21
C ASP A 44 5.12 -6.08 -1.67
N HIS A 45 5.67 -7.28 -1.67
CA HIS A 45 4.99 -8.52 -2.11
C HIS A 45 4.17 -9.19 -1.01
N ALA A 46 4.17 -8.66 0.21
CA ALA A 46 3.50 -9.22 1.37
C ALA A 46 2.37 -8.33 1.92
N GLY A 47 1.81 -7.48 1.08
CA GLY A 47 0.66 -6.64 1.41
C GLY A 47 -0.68 -7.37 1.24
N PHE A 48 -0.92 -8.45 2.00
CA PHE A 48 -2.13 -9.29 1.87
C PHE A 48 -3.41 -8.64 2.37
N SER A 49 -3.32 -7.59 3.13
CA SER A 49 -4.45 -6.79 3.59
C SER A 49 -4.05 -5.33 3.73
N THR A 50 -5.05 -4.43 3.82
CA THR A 50 -4.78 -3.00 4.01
C THR A 50 -4.02 -2.75 5.31
N TYR A 51 -4.34 -3.48 6.37
CA TYR A 51 -3.63 -3.39 7.65
C TYR A 51 -2.15 -3.79 7.49
N GLU A 52 -1.88 -4.96 6.89
CA GLU A 52 -0.51 -5.45 6.68
C GLU A 52 0.31 -4.52 5.78
N THR A 53 -0.28 -4.05 4.67
CA THR A 53 0.36 -3.05 3.79
C THR A 53 0.82 -1.82 4.58
N VAL A 54 -0.06 -1.24 5.40
CA VAL A 54 0.25 -0.04 6.17
C VAL A 54 1.23 -0.33 7.30
N TYR A 55 1.09 -1.48 7.97
CA TYR A 55 2.02 -1.91 9.01
C TYR A 55 3.43 -2.07 8.44
N ARG A 56 3.55 -2.75 7.30
CA ARG A 56 4.83 -2.97 6.61
C ARG A 56 5.43 -1.67 6.08
N ALA A 57 4.59 -0.76 5.56
CA ALA A 57 5.06 0.57 5.15
C ALA A 57 5.77 1.30 6.30
N LYS A 58 5.27 1.15 7.52
CA LYS A 58 5.86 1.75 8.72
C LYS A 58 7.08 0.99 9.22
N GLU A 59 6.97 -0.32 9.47
CA GLU A 59 7.98 -1.09 10.22
C GLU A 59 9.06 -1.68 9.31
N ILE A 60 8.73 -2.06 8.07
CA ILE A 60 9.70 -2.60 7.12
C ILE A 60 10.31 -1.49 6.26
N PHE A 61 9.46 -0.65 5.68
CA PHE A 61 9.91 0.43 4.80
C PHE A 61 10.26 1.72 5.56
N GLU A 62 10.10 1.73 6.87
CA GLU A 62 10.41 2.86 7.78
C GLU A 62 9.82 4.20 7.33
N ALA A 63 8.67 4.16 6.65
CA ALA A 63 7.96 5.36 6.26
C ALA A 63 7.42 6.09 7.49
N LYS A 64 7.55 7.42 7.51
CA LYS A 64 6.99 8.28 8.57
C LYS A 64 5.77 9.06 8.07
N LYS A 65 5.80 9.38 6.79
CA LYS A 65 4.77 10.15 6.10
C LYS A 65 4.42 9.47 4.80
N VAL A 66 3.12 9.28 4.54
CA VAL A 66 2.63 8.57 3.37
C VAL A 66 1.51 9.34 2.68
N VAL A 67 1.46 9.24 1.36
CA VAL A 67 0.29 9.59 0.56
C VAL A 67 -0.28 8.30 -0.01
N ILE A 68 -1.43 7.89 0.48
CA ILE A 68 -2.10 6.66 0.06
C ILE A 68 -2.94 6.95 -1.18
N VAL A 69 -2.68 6.21 -2.25
CA VAL A 69 -3.44 6.29 -3.50
C VAL A 69 -4.21 5.00 -3.68
N THR A 70 -5.52 5.08 -3.59
CA THR A 70 -6.42 3.92 -3.74
C THR A 70 -7.83 4.38 -4.10
N GLN A 71 -8.74 3.44 -4.34
CA GLN A 71 -10.13 3.73 -4.62
C GLN A 71 -10.81 4.42 -3.42
N GLU A 72 -11.74 5.34 -3.67
CA GLU A 72 -12.36 6.17 -2.64
C GLU A 72 -12.94 5.38 -1.48
N TYR A 73 -13.65 4.28 -1.75
CA TYR A 73 -14.26 3.45 -0.71
C TYR A 73 -13.25 2.74 0.20
N HIS A 74 -12.01 2.51 -0.27
CA HIS A 74 -10.91 1.98 0.54
C HIS A 74 -10.11 3.05 1.26
N LEU A 75 -10.10 4.27 0.74
CA LEU A 75 -9.20 5.33 1.17
C LEU A 75 -9.40 5.70 2.64
N TYR A 76 -10.65 5.86 3.08
CA TYR A 76 -10.96 6.20 4.47
C TYR A 76 -10.44 5.15 5.45
N ARG A 77 -10.59 3.87 5.12
CA ARG A 77 -10.09 2.76 5.92
C ARG A 77 -8.57 2.74 5.99
N ALA A 78 -7.90 2.89 4.87
CA ALA A 78 -6.45 2.94 4.80
C ALA A 78 -5.86 4.12 5.60
N LEU A 79 -6.46 5.30 5.50
CA LEU A 79 -6.08 6.47 6.28
C LEU A 79 -6.30 6.28 7.79
N TYR A 80 -7.41 5.65 8.17
CA TYR A 80 -7.67 5.33 9.57
C TYR A 80 -6.57 4.42 10.14
N ILE A 81 -6.27 3.30 9.45
CA ILE A 81 -5.23 2.37 9.86
C ILE A 81 -3.86 3.08 9.97
N ALA A 82 -3.49 3.86 8.96
CA ALA A 82 -2.21 4.56 8.93
C ALA A 82 -2.03 5.49 10.14
N ARG A 83 -3.07 6.26 10.47
CA ARG A 83 -3.05 7.14 11.64
C ARG A 83 -3.01 6.39 12.96
N GLN A 84 -3.76 5.27 13.09
CA GLN A 84 -3.75 4.41 14.28
C GLN A 84 -2.38 3.74 14.50
N LEU A 85 -1.65 3.46 13.43
CA LEU A 85 -0.29 2.97 13.48
C LEU A 85 0.77 4.08 13.66
N GLY A 86 0.36 5.35 13.67
CA GLY A 86 1.24 6.49 13.95
C GLY A 86 1.94 7.09 12.74
N LEU A 87 1.45 6.81 11.51
CA LEU A 87 1.92 7.46 10.30
C LEU A 87 1.24 8.81 10.09
N GLU A 88 1.98 9.78 9.59
CA GLU A 88 1.40 10.99 9.01
C GLU A 88 0.84 10.63 7.62
N ALA A 89 -0.50 10.53 7.51
CA ALA A 89 -1.14 9.96 6.33
C ALA A 89 -2.09 10.94 5.64
N TYR A 90 -1.89 11.06 4.34
CA TYR A 90 -2.74 11.78 3.40
C TYR A 90 -3.30 10.81 2.36
N GLY A 91 -4.35 11.18 1.65
CA GLY A 91 -4.99 10.29 0.70
C GLY A 91 -5.39 10.96 -0.59
N VAL A 92 -5.31 10.21 -1.68
CA VAL A 92 -5.79 10.59 -3.00
C VAL A 92 -6.64 9.46 -3.55
N ALA A 93 -7.89 9.77 -3.89
CA ALA A 93 -8.78 8.83 -4.57
C ALA A 93 -8.35 8.64 -6.04
N ALA A 94 -8.25 7.39 -6.46
CA ALA A 94 -7.86 7.00 -7.82
C ALA A 94 -9.03 6.33 -8.57
N ASP A 95 -10.24 6.86 -8.41
CA ASP A 95 -11.43 6.32 -9.08
C ASP A 95 -11.48 6.75 -10.54
N VAL A 96 -11.16 5.82 -11.44
CA VAL A 96 -11.19 6.04 -12.89
C VAL A 96 -12.54 5.67 -13.49
N ARG A 97 -13.38 4.86 -12.79
CA ARG A 97 -14.70 4.39 -13.27
C ARG A 97 -15.63 4.05 -12.12
N THR A 98 -16.93 4.33 -12.30
CA THR A 98 -18.01 3.80 -11.46
C THR A 98 -18.24 2.32 -11.78
N TYR A 99 -18.03 1.45 -10.80
CA TYR A 99 -18.26 0.01 -10.94
C TYR A 99 -19.69 -0.36 -10.47
N GLY A 100 -20.40 -1.24 -11.23
CA GLY A 100 -21.66 -1.84 -10.79
C GLY A 100 -21.50 -2.74 -9.56
N GLY A 101 -22.57 -2.95 -8.77
CA GLY A 101 -22.55 -3.82 -7.58
C GLY A 101 -22.18 -3.14 -6.25
N GLN A 102 -22.57 -1.90 -6.06
CA GLN A 102 -22.20 -1.06 -4.92
C GLN A 102 -22.65 -1.61 -3.56
N SER A 103 -23.88 -2.13 -3.46
CA SER A 103 -24.43 -2.59 -2.18
C SER A 103 -23.68 -3.77 -1.56
N MET A 104 -23.20 -4.71 -2.38
CA MET A 104 -22.42 -5.87 -1.89
C MET A 104 -21.01 -5.45 -1.47
N ARG A 105 -20.44 -4.45 -2.14
CA ARG A 105 -19.15 -3.85 -1.75
C ARG A 105 -19.29 -3.10 -0.43
N ASP A 106 -20.36 -2.36 -0.24
CA ASP A 106 -20.61 -1.60 1.00
C ASP A 106 -20.72 -2.53 2.21
N ALA A 107 -21.44 -3.66 2.09
CA ALA A 107 -21.53 -4.66 3.15
C ALA A 107 -20.16 -5.29 3.48
N ARG A 108 -19.38 -5.65 2.47
CA ARG A 108 -18.00 -6.15 2.65
C ARG A 108 -17.10 -5.12 3.30
N GLU A 109 -17.24 -3.86 2.92
CA GLU A 109 -16.46 -2.76 3.49
C GLU A 109 -16.78 -2.53 4.97
N VAL A 110 -18.03 -2.63 5.39
CA VAL A 110 -18.42 -2.55 6.81
C VAL A 110 -17.72 -3.65 7.62
N LEU A 111 -17.75 -4.90 7.14
CA LEU A 111 -17.06 -6.02 7.80
C LEU A 111 -15.54 -5.82 7.82
N ALA A 112 -14.97 -5.33 6.72
CA ALA A 112 -13.55 -5.02 6.65
C ALA A 112 -13.16 -3.93 7.65
N ARG A 113 -13.98 -2.89 7.82
CA ARG A 113 -13.76 -1.83 8.82
C ARG A 113 -13.78 -2.36 10.24
N CYS A 114 -14.73 -3.25 10.58
CA CYS A 114 -14.79 -3.88 11.90
C CYS A 114 -13.55 -4.74 12.17
N LYS A 115 -13.11 -5.54 11.18
CA LYS A 115 -11.88 -6.32 11.28
C LYS A 115 -10.66 -5.41 11.50
N ASP A 116 -10.49 -4.40 10.66
CA ASP A 116 -9.33 -3.52 10.73
C ASP A 116 -9.31 -2.66 11.99
N PHE A 117 -10.48 -2.30 12.52
CA PHE A 117 -10.59 -1.66 13.85
C PHE A 117 -10.02 -2.58 14.94
N ALA A 118 -10.40 -3.85 14.95
CA ALA A 118 -9.85 -4.83 15.89
C ALA A 118 -8.33 -5.01 15.71
N MET A 119 -7.87 -5.10 14.45
CA MET A 119 -6.43 -5.17 14.14
C MET A 119 -5.67 -3.94 14.66
N CYS A 120 -6.24 -2.75 14.53
CA CYS A 120 -5.63 -1.53 15.05
C CYS A 120 -5.60 -1.48 16.59
N LEU A 121 -6.57 -2.13 17.25
CA LEU A 121 -6.62 -2.20 18.71
C LEU A 121 -5.57 -3.16 19.27
N PHE A 122 -5.48 -4.36 18.69
CA PHE A 122 -4.56 -5.42 19.15
C PHE A 122 -3.16 -5.31 18.55
N LYS A 123 -3.02 -4.60 17.41
CA LYS A 123 -1.77 -4.40 16.66
C LYS A 123 -0.97 -5.68 16.44
N PRO A 124 -1.58 -6.76 15.92
CA PRO A 124 -0.84 -7.97 15.64
C PRO A 124 0.24 -7.73 14.58
N GLU A 125 1.32 -8.49 14.67
CA GLU A 125 2.32 -8.50 13.62
C GLU A 125 1.73 -9.03 12.31
N PRO A 126 2.21 -8.56 11.14
CA PRO A 126 1.77 -9.07 9.85
C PRO A 126 2.26 -10.50 9.65
N THR A 127 1.65 -11.20 8.68
CA THR A 127 1.98 -12.59 8.33
C THR A 127 3.46 -12.76 7.98
N TYR A 128 4.05 -11.79 7.31
CA TYR A 128 5.49 -11.75 6.99
C TYR A 128 6.07 -10.40 7.42
N LEU A 129 6.98 -10.44 8.38
CA LEU A 129 7.67 -9.23 8.82
C LEU A 129 8.88 -8.96 7.91
N GLY A 130 9.87 -9.82 7.87
CA GLY A 130 11.11 -9.62 7.10
C GLY A 130 12.06 -8.59 7.71
N ASP A 131 13.21 -8.41 7.05
CA ASP A 131 14.18 -7.40 7.44
C ASP A 131 13.75 -5.99 7.01
N PRO A 132 14.15 -4.94 7.74
CA PRO A 132 13.87 -3.57 7.35
C PRO A 132 14.52 -3.19 6.00
N ILE A 133 13.73 -2.55 5.14
CA ILE A 133 14.15 -2.03 3.83
C ILE A 133 13.73 -0.55 3.77
N PRO A 134 14.49 0.36 4.38
CA PRO A 134 14.09 1.76 4.50
C PRO A 134 13.85 2.43 3.14
N VAL A 135 12.75 3.16 2.98
CA VAL A 135 12.45 3.94 1.75
C VAL A 135 13.49 5.03 1.47
N SER A 136 14.34 5.36 2.42
CA SER A 136 15.48 6.25 2.21
C SER A 136 16.60 5.61 1.38
N GLY A 137 16.59 4.29 1.25
CA GLY A 137 17.57 3.52 0.47
C GLY A 137 17.23 3.40 -1.00
N ASN A 138 17.71 2.32 -1.62
CA ASN A 138 17.53 2.00 -3.03
C ASN A 138 16.42 0.96 -3.18
N GLY A 139 15.38 1.28 -3.97
CA GLY A 139 14.23 0.40 -4.23
C GLY A 139 14.56 -0.87 -5.03
N ASP A 140 15.71 -0.91 -5.69
CA ASP A 140 16.12 -2.07 -6.49
C ASP A 140 16.40 -3.31 -5.65
N VAL A 141 16.65 -3.16 -4.34
CA VAL A 141 16.78 -4.29 -3.41
C VAL A 141 15.49 -5.08 -3.23
N THR A 142 14.36 -4.54 -3.67
CA THR A 142 13.05 -5.19 -3.63
C THR A 142 12.65 -5.83 -4.96
N ASN A 143 13.52 -5.79 -5.99
CA ASN A 143 13.24 -6.40 -7.28
C ASN A 143 13.18 -7.93 -7.17
N ASP A 144 12.26 -8.53 -7.95
CA ASP A 144 12.28 -9.98 -8.18
C ASP A 144 13.56 -10.34 -8.96
N GLU A 145 14.19 -11.46 -8.59
CA GLU A 145 15.32 -12.03 -9.34
C GLU A 145 14.88 -12.60 -10.70
#